data_3fae19c926e6b1a3eead71f0f0cf4445
#
_entry.id   3fae19c926e6b1a3eead71f0f0cf4445
#
_cell.length_a   1.000
_cell.length_b   1.000
_cell.length_c   1.000
_cell.angle_alpha   90.00
_cell.angle_beta   90.00
_cell.angle_gamma   90.00
#
_symmetry.space_group_name_H-M   'P 1'
#
loop_
_entity.id
_entity.type
_entity.pdbx_description
1 polymer ?
#
loop_
_entity_poly.entity_id
_entity_poly.type
_entity_poly.pdbx_seq_one_letter_code
_entity_poly.pdbx_strand_id
1 'polypeptide(L)'
;MEQVEQYLQGLGFDPHQLFYLVIVFFVGFTILQLIRHRLRTVERKGTSFIGKLKIFDPVRTKTPFTRSARTQKEHAIQRFEQRFTIIRRTVMIIYVLVWLFVLVFPFIGQISATVVSLVAAILAAVIGIAARPFLENLISGIVITFSRQFRTGDTVLIDGKDYGTVEDITITHSVIKLWDWKRLIIPNGKMLNKELVSYTTKDSYIWASTEFWVAYDSDIDKVRSIAIDVASDSKYLATRERPKFWVMALEKEGIKCWVCAWTKSPTDSWYLKIDVRQKLIKKLQEHGIQPHAYFINNASDISNEGQHDVY
;
A
#
# COMPACT_ATOMS: atom_id res chain seq x y z
N MET A 1 29.84 17.44 60.23
CA MET A 1 29.53 16.36 59.26
C MET A 1 28.86 15.19 59.95
N GLU A 2 29.35 14.74 61.09
CA GLU A 2 28.73 13.62 61.81
C GLU A 2 27.28 13.79 62.25
N GLN A 3 26.85 14.98 62.62
CA GLN A 3 25.43 15.25 62.94
C GLN A 3 24.49 15.15 61.72
N VAL A 4 24.96 15.48 60.51
CA VAL A 4 24.17 15.34 59.27
C VAL A 4 24.09 13.84 58.87
N GLU A 5 25.15 13.08 59.05
CA GLU A 5 25.17 11.63 58.83
C GLU A 5 24.22 10.89 59.77
N GLN A 6 24.21 11.25 61.06
CA GLN A 6 23.28 10.68 62.03
C GLN A 6 21.82 10.99 61.74
N TYR A 7 21.52 12.19 61.22
CA TYR A 7 20.17 12.58 60.84
C TYR A 7 19.71 11.85 59.56
N LEU A 8 20.62 11.62 58.62
CA LEU A 8 20.35 10.90 57.39
C LEU A 8 20.17 9.39 57.59
N GLN A 9 20.97 8.80 58.52
CA GLN A 9 20.79 7.41 58.94
C GLN A 9 19.47 7.18 59.70
N GLY A 10 18.97 8.18 60.43
CA GLY A 10 17.66 8.16 61.06
C GLY A 10 16.49 8.19 60.07
N LEU A 11 16.71 8.66 58.83
CA LEU A 11 15.75 8.67 57.71
C LEU A 11 15.86 7.41 56.81
N GLY A 12 16.79 6.49 57.11
CA GLY A 12 16.95 5.23 56.36
C GLY A 12 17.71 5.36 55.04
N PHE A 13 18.37 6.51 54.79
CA PHE A 13 19.18 6.71 53.60
C PHE A 13 20.68 6.62 53.89
N ASP A 14 21.38 5.80 53.06
CA ASP A 14 22.84 5.72 53.13
C ASP A 14 23.44 7.01 52.52
N PRO A 15 24.41 7.69 53.19
CA PRO A 15 25.03 8.91 52.68
C PRO A 15 25.57 8.78 51.25
N HIS A 16 26.10 7.59 50.90
CA HIS A 16 26.56 7.28 49.57
C HIS A 16 25.44 7.29 48.49
N GLN A 17 24.25 6.85 48.87
CA GLN A 17 23.09 6.88 47.98
C GLN A 17 22.60 8.30 47.69
N LEU A 18 22.64 9.16 48.72
CA LEU A 18 22.25 10.56 48.60
C LEU A 18 23.23 11.34 47.70
N PHE A 19 24.54 11.09 47.88
CA PHE A 19 25.57 11.66 47.02
C PHE A 19 25.43 11.20 45.57
N TYR A 20 25.16 9.92 45.34
CA TYR A 20 24.85 9.38 44.04
C TYR A 20 23.64 10.09 43.38
N LEU A 21 22.52 10.21 44.09
CA LEU A 21 21.33 10.89 43.60
C LEU A 21 21.61 12.32 43.17
N VAL A 22 22.36 13.08 43.98
CA VAL A 22 22.72 14.47 43.65
C VAL A 22 23.58 14.52 42.39
N ILE A 23 24.59 13.68 42.27
CA ILE A 23 25.46 13.63 41.10
C ILE A 23 24.64 13.26 39.85
N VAL A 24 23.90 12.15 39.92
CA VAL A 24 23.10 11.68 38.77
C VAL A 24 22.04 12.69 38.37
N PHE A 25 21.45 13.41 39.32
CA PHE A 25 20.51 14.49 39.05
C PHE A 25 21.17 15.64 38.26
N PHE A 26 22.30 16.15 38.72
CA PHE A 26 23.01 17.26 38.08
C PHE A 26 23.59 16.84 36.73
N VAL A 27 24.20 15.67 36.64
CA VAL A 27 24.72 15.13 35.37
C VAL A 27 23.58 14.89 34.38
N GLY A 28 22.49 14.28 34.78
CA GLY A 28 21.33 14.08 33.95
C GLY A 28 20.69 15.38 33.49
N PHE A 29 20.59 16.38 34.41
CA PHE A 29 20.07 17.69 34.04
C PHE A 29 20.95 18.42 33.00
N THR A 30 22.28 18.35 33.19
CA THR A 30 23.23 18.95 32.23
C THR A 30 23.16 18.25 30.86
N ILE A 31 23.10 16.93 30.81
CA ILE A 31 22.92 16.16 29.58
C ILE A 31 21.58 16.52 28.90
N LEU A 32 20.50 16.66 29.67
CA LEU A 32 19.20 17.08 29.16
C LEU A 32 19.27 18.45 28.48
N GLN A 33 19.95 19.41 29.11
CA GLN A 33 20.15 20.73 28.53
C GLN A 33 21.01 20.69 27.24
N LEU A 34 22.06 19.86 27.24
CA LEU A 34 22.89 19.63 26.07
C LEU A 34 22.10 19.01 24.91
N ILE A 35 21.31 17.97 25.18
CA ILE A 35 20.43 17.34 24.19
C ILE A 35 19.43 18.36 23.62
N ARG A 36 18.77 19.14 24.50
CA ARG A 36 17.86 20.21 24.08
C ARG A 36 18.55 21.23 23.17
N HIS A 37 19.74 21.67 23.54
CA HIS A 37 20.52 22.63 22.78
C HIS A 37 20.97 22.05 21.44
N ARG A 38 21.51 20.85 21.41
CA ARG A 38 21.93 20.15 20.16
C ARG A 38 20.77 19.92 19.22
N LEU A 39 19.63 19.43 19.72
CA LEU A 39 18.43 19.21 18.90
C LEU A 39 17.90 20.51 18.29
N ARG A 40 17.89 21.62 19.02
CA ARG A 40 17.53 22.95 18.50
C ARG A 40 18.52 23.42 17.42
N THR A 41 19.81 23.15 17.58
CA THR A 41 20.84 23.53 16.62
C THR A 41 20.73 22.71 15.32
N VAL A 42 20.44 21.41 15.44
CA VAL A 42 20.19 20.53 14.28
C VAL A 42 18.91 20.94 13.53
N GLU A 43 17.85 21.30 14.27
CA GLU A 43 16.59 21.83 13.71
C GLU A 43 16.85 23.08 12.85
N ARG A 44 17.61 24.04 13.37
CA ARG A 44 17.98 25.28 12.65
C ARG A 44 18.92 25.03 11.44
N LYS A 45 19.86 24.09 11.55
CA LYS A 45 20.75 23.74 10.45
C LYS A 45 20.07 22.87 9.40
N GLY A 46 19.15 21.97 9.80
CA GLY A 46 18.40 21.09 8.91
C GLY A 46 17.51 21.84 7.95
N THR A 47 16.83 22.88 8.39
CA THR A 47 15.99 23.74 7.53
C THR A 47 16.82 24.48 6.48
N SER A 48 18.05 24.90 6.80
CA SER A 48 18.96 25.57 5.85
C SER A 48 19.63 24.59 4.88
N PHE A 49 19.87 23.35 5.29
CA PHE A 49 20.53 22.33 4.49
C PHE A 49 19.58 21.71 3.46
N ILE A 50 18.31 21.48 3.83
CA ILE A 50 17.26 20.96 2.92
C ILE A 50 16.94 21.95 1.81
N GLY A 51 17.06 23.24 2.07
CA GLY A 51 16.97 24.27 1.04
C GLY A 51 18.04 24.15 -0.06
N LYS A 52 19.14 23.46 0.22
CA LYS A 52 20.30 23.27 -0.68
C LYS A 52 20.40 21.88 -1.30
N LEU A 53 19.72 20.87 -0.74
CA LEU A 53 19.77 19.50 -1.28
C LEU A 53 18.72 19.29 -2.38
N LYS A 54 19.17 19.23 -3.62
CA LYS A 54 18.43 18.73 -4.79
C LYS A 54 18.12 17.22 -4.74
N ILE A 55 18.52 16.50 -3.68
CA ILE A 55 18.60 15.03 -3.62
C ILE A 55 17.31 14.36 -3.12
N PHE A 56 16.40 15.09 -2.51
CA PHE A 56 15.08 14.56 -2.14
C PHE A 56 13.98 15.10 -3.06
N ASP A 57 14.14 14.89 -4.36
CA ASP A 57 12.97 14.91 -5.22
C ASP A 57 12.18 13.62 -4.91
N PRO A 58 10.98 13.73 -4.32
CA PRO A 58 10.10 12.58 -4.25
C PRO A 58 9.89 12.07 -5.67
N VAL A 59 9.89 10.75 -5.85
CA VAL A 59 9.63 10.11 -7.16
C VAL A 59 8.50 10.89 -7.83
N ARG A 60 8.82 11.54 -8.95
CA ARG A 60 7.88 12.41 -9.68
C ARG A 60 6.77 11.54 -10.26
N THR A 61 5.75 11.28 -9.46
CA THR A 61 4.50 10.79 -10.03
C THR A 61 3.89 11.93 -10.83
N LYS A 62 3.74 11.70 -12.14
CA LYS A 62 3.09 12.65 -13.04
C LYS A 62 1.69 12.93 -12.50
N THR A 63 1.50 14.05 -11.82
CA THR A 63 0.19 14.52 -11.41
C THR A 63 -0.35 15.41 -12.54
N PRO A 64 -1.64 15.29 -12.92
CA PRO A 64 -2.23 16.14 -13.95
C PRO A 64 -2.28 17.62 -13.57
N PHE A 65 -2.09 17.94 -12.29
CA PHE A 65 -2.06 19.32 -11.78
C PHE A 65 -0.68 19.64 -11.23
N THR A 66 0.09 20.40 -11.97
CA THR A 66 1.38 20.94 -11.53
C THR A 66 1.12 22.05 -10.50
N ARG A 67 1.14 21.74 -9.20
CA ARG A 67 1.22 22.77 -8.17
C ARG A 67 2.53 23.54 -8.36
N SER A 68 2.49 24.88 -8.21
CA SER A 68 3.67 25.69 -8.38
C SER A 68 4.80 25.17 -7.48
N ALA A 69 6.04 25.15 -7.99
CA ALA A 69 7.23 24.65 -7.29
C ALA A 69 7.40 25.31 -5.90
N ARG A 70 6.87 26.53 -5.73
CA ARG A 70 6.88 27.30 -4.49
C ARG A 70 6.00 26.69 -3.40
N THR A 71 4.78 26.28 -3.74
CA THR A 71 3.83 25.64 -2.82
C THR A 71 4.28 24.25 -2.41
N GLN A 72 4.96 23.52 -3.31
CA GLN A 72 5.54 22.20 -2.99
C GLN A 72 6.70 22.32 -1.99
N LYS A 73 7.53 23.34 -2.13
CA LYS A 73 8.66 23.62 -1.23
C LYS A 73 8.18 24.00 0.17
N GLU A 74 7.17 24.84 0.29
CA GLU A 74 6.56 25.24 1.57
C GLU A 74 5.93 24.05 2.31
N HIS A 75 5.19 23.20 1.61
CA HIS A 75 4.62 21.97 2.19
C HIS A 75 5.68 20.92 2.56
N ALA A 76 6.81 20.87 1.86
CA ALA A 76 7.92 19.98 2.22
C ALA A 76 8.61 20.46 3.51
N ILE A 77 8.83 21.75 3.66
CA ILE A 77 9.43 22.35 4.87
C ILE A 77 8.51 22.15 6.08
N GLN A 78 7.20 22.43 5.95
CA GLN A 78 6.24 22.22 7.03
C GLN A 78 6.15 20.76 7.49
N ARG A 79 6.16 19.80 6.54
CA ARG A 79 6.18 18.37 6.88
C ARG A 79 7.47 17.93 7.59
N PHE A 80 8.59 18.55 7.25
CA PHE A 80 9.86 18.27 7.89
C PHE A 80 9.89 18.81 9.33
N GLU A 81 9.43 20.02 9.57
CA GLU A 81 9.34 20.63 10.91
C GLU A 81 8.42 19.80 11.84
N GLN A 82 7.28 19.35 11.34
CA GLN A 82 6.38 18.49 12.11
C GLN A 82 7.01 17.17 12.50
N ARG A 83 7.71 16.48 11.57
CA ARG A 83 8.40 15.21 11.83
C ARG A 83 9.54 15.40 12.83
N PHE A 84 10.29 16.48 12.71
CA PHE A 84 11.41 16.77 13.62
C PHE A 84 10.93 17.07 15.05
N THR A 85 9.79 17.74 15.19
CA THR A 85 9.18 17.98 16.50
C THR A 85 8.77 16.68 17.20
N ILE A 86 8.22 15.71 16.45
CA ILE A 86 7.86 14.41 17.00
C ILE A 86 9.13 13.66 17.44
N ILE A 87 10.14 13.58 16.59
CA ILE A 87 11.43 12.92 16.90
C ILE A 87 12.04 13.52 18.18
N ARG A 88 12.08 14.85 18.27
CA ARG A 88 12.59 15.54 19.45
C ARG A 88 11.84 15.16 20.73
N ARG A 89 10.50 15.15 20.68
CA ARG A 89 9.67 14.75 21.82
C ARG A 89 9.94 13.29 22.23
N THR A 90 10.00 12.39 21.26
CA THR A 90 10.27 10.97 21.50
C THR A 90 11.64 10.75 22.14
N VAL A 91 12.70 11.37 21.58
CA VAL A 91 14.06 11.30 22.16
C VAL A 91 14.09 11.84 23.59
N MET A 92 13.37 12.94 23.85
CA MET A 92 13.29 13.52 25.21
C MET A 92 12.57 12.60 26.18
N ILE A 93 11.48 11.96 25.77
CA ILE A 93 10.75 10.98 26.61
C ILE A 93 11.64 9.79 26.92
N ILE A 94 12.29 9.20 25.90
CA ILE A 94 13.21 8.07 26.10
C ILE A 94 14.34 8.46 27.06
N TYR A 95 14.95 9.63 26.87
CA TYR A 95 15.99 10.12 27.74
C TYR A 95 15.53 10.24 29.21
N VAL A 96 14.34 10.85 29.42
CA VAL A 96 13.77 10.99 30.77
C VAL A 96 13.50 9.63 31.41
N LEU A 97 12.99 8.65 30.66
CA LEU A 97 12.77 7.29 31.19
C LEU A 97 14.08 6.59 31.56
N VAL A 98 15.12 6.70 30.72
CA VAL A 98 16.45 6.14 31.01
C VAL A 98 17.07 6.83 32.25
N TRP A 99 16.95 8.15 32.31
CA TRP A 99 17.46 8.92 33.47
C TRP A 99 16.74 8.56 34.76
N LEU A 100 15.40 8.42 34.72
CA LEU A 100 14.63 7.96 35.87
C LEU A 100 15.04 6.55 36.29
N PHE A 101 15.29 5.65 35.37
CA PHE A 101 15.79 4.31 35.64
C PHE A 101 17.15 4.34 36.34
N VAL A 102 18.09 5.17 35.86
CA VAL A 102 19.42 5.34 36.47
C VAL A 102 19.30 5.92 37.89
N LEU A 103 18.37 6.85 38.13
CA LEU A 103 18.11 7.41 39.47
C LEU A 103 17.60 6.34 40.45
N VAL A 104 16.75 5.41 39.99
CA VAL A 104 16.17 4.35 40.84
C VAL A 104 17.13 3.16 41.04
N PHE A 105 18.12 3.02 40.15
CA PHE A 105 19.02 1.85 40.10
C PHE A 105 19.66 1.47 41.48
N PRO A 106 20.22 2.38 42.30
CA PRO A 106 20.84 2.01 43.59
C PRO A 106 19.85 1.46 44.62
N PHE A 107 18.53 1.73 44.43
CA PHE A 107 17.51 1.22 45.34
C PHE A 107 17.04 -0.19 44.96
N ILE A 108 17.32 -0.63 43.74
CA ILE A 108 17.00 -1.99 43.27
C ILE A 108 17.74 -3.06 44.08
N GLY A 109 18.98 -2.76 44.55
CA GLY A 109 19.77 -3.66 45.38
C GLY A 109 19.16 -3.96 46.75
N GLN A 110 18.21 -3.17 47.21
CA GLN A 110 17.47 -3.39 48.48
C GLN A 110 16.26 -4.31 48.31
N ILE A 111 15.85 -4.55 47.05
CA ILE A 111 14.72 -5.40 46.69
C ILE A 111 15.24 -6.83 46.47
N SER A 112 14.51 -7.85 46.90
CA SER A 112 14.92 -9.23 46.64
C SER A 112 15.08 -9.49 45.13
N ALA A 113 16.13 -10.23 44.74
CA ALA A 113 16.42 -10.56 43.37
C ALA A 113 15.22 -11.25 42.65
N THR A 114 14.43 -12.01 43.42
CA THR A 114 13.20 -12.66 42.93
C THR A 114 12.15 -11.66 42.44
N VAL A 115 11.92 -10.59 43.22
CA VAL A 115 10.94 -9.54 42.82
C VAL A 115 11.44 -8.76 41.64
N VAL A 116 12.73 -8.41 41.62
CA VAL A 116 13.34 -7.69 40.48
C VAL A 116 13.23 -8.52 39.21
N SER A 117 13.55 -9.82 39.24
CA SER A 117 13.47 -10.70 38.09
C SER A 117 12.03 -10.91 37.61
N LEU A 118 11.07 -11.03 38.54
CA LEU A 118 9.65 -11.15 38.19
C LEU A 118 9.13 -9.88 37.46
N VAL A 119 9.42 -8.70 38.01
CA VAL A 119 9.02 -7.42 37.42
C VAL A 119 9.68 -7.24 36.04
N ALA A 120 10.98 -7.55 35.94
CA ALA A 120 11.70 -7.48 34.65
C ALA A 120 11.09 -8.42 33.59
N ALA A 121 10.72 -9.65 33.97
CA ALA A 121 10.10 -10.61 33.10
C ALA A 121 8.72 -10.12 32.60
N ILE A 122 7.89 -9.57 33.49
CA ILE A 122 6.59 -8.99 33.13
C ILE A 122 6.77 -7.81 32.16
N LEU A 123 7.69 -6.88 32.50
CA LEU A 123 7.96 -5.73 31.62
C LEU A 123 8.48 -6.15 30.24
N ALA A 124 9.40 -7.12 30.20
CA ALA A 124 9.93 -7.66 28.96
C ALA A 124 8.82 -8.29 28.09
N ALA A 125 7.91 -9.06 28.71
CA ALA A 125 6.77 -9.66 28.04
C ALA A 125 5.82 -8.58 27.45
N VAL A 126 5.47 -7.57 28.27
CA VAL A 126 4.59 -6.47 27.84
C VAL A 126 5.22 -5.69 26.67
N ILE A 127 6.51 -5.33 26.79
CA ILE A 127 7.23 -4.62 25.72
C ILE A 127 7.34 -5.48 24.47
N GLY A 128 7.65 -6.78 24.60
CA GLY A 128 7.74 -7.70 23.48
C GLY A 128 6.41 -7.82 22.70
N ILE A 129 5.29 -7.97 23.41
CA ILE A 129 3.96 -8.04 22.81
C ILE A 129 3.60 -6.70 22.14
N ALA A 130 3.88 -5.57 22.80
CA ALA A 130 3.61 -4.24 22.27
C ALA A 130 4.47 -3.92 21.02
N ALA A 131 5.72 -4.40 20.96
CA ALA A 131 6.63 -4.20 19.84
C ALA A 131 6.36 -5.13 18.65
N ARG A 132 5.61 -6.23 18.82
CA ARG A 132 5.36 -7.24 17.79
C ARG A 132 4.89 -6.66 16.45
N PRO A 133 3.87 -5.78 16.37
CA PRO A 133 3.39 -5.25 15.08
C PRO A 133 4.46 -4.41 14.36
N PHE A 134 5.31 -3.72 15.10
CA PHE A 134 6.42 -2.94 14.55
C PHE A 134 7.49 -3.85 13.95
N LEU A 135 7.92 -4.87 14.71
CA LEU A 135 8.92 -5.84 14.25
C LEU A 135 8.42 -6.65 13.06
N GLU A 136 7.16 -7.07 13.05
CA GLU A 136 6.53 -7.75 11.93
C GLU A 136 6.61 -6.91 10.65
N ASN A 137 6.23 -5.64 10.71
CA ASN A 137 6.28 -4.75 9.56
C ASN A 137 7.71 -4.48 9.09
N LEU A 138 8.66 -4.33 10.01
CA LEU A 138 10.08 -4.13 9.71
C LEU A 138 10.65 -5.34 8.96
N ILE A 139 10.48 -6.54 9.51
CA ILE A 139 10.99 -7.79 8.93
C ILE A 139 10.33 -8.02 7.57
N SER A 140 9.02 -7.84 7.47
CA SER A 140 8.29 -7.99 6.21
C SER A 140 8.75 -6.99 5.15
N GLY A 141 9.05 -5.74 5.52
CA GLY A 141 9.62 -4.75 4.61
C GLY A 141 10.99 -5.16 4.05
N ILE A 142 11.83 -5.74 4.90
CA ILE A 142 13.12 -6.31 4.49
C ILE A 142 12.88 -7.49 3.53
N VAL A 143 12.00 -8.43 3.89
CA VAL A 143 11.67 -9.60 3.05
C VAL A 143 11.15 -9.17 1.70
N ILE A 144 10.21 -8.25 1.62
CA ILE A 144 9.64 -7.73 0.35
C ILE A 144 10.76 -7.16 -0.53
N THR A 145 11.64 -6.35 0.06
CA THR A 145 12.74 -5.71 -0.67
C THR A 145 13.74 -6.72 -1.24
N PHE A 146 14.10 -7.74 -0.47
CA PHE A 146 15.09 -8.74 -0.89
C PHE A 146 14.50 -9.86 -1.75
N SER A 147 13.27 -10.31 -1.49
CA SER A 147 12.62 -11.40 -2.25
C SER A 147 12.22 -10.97 -3.66
N ARG A 148 12.14 -9.67 -3.92
CA ARG A 148 11.75 -9.09 -5.21
C ARG A 148 10.41 -9.61 -5.74
N GLN A 149 9.47 -9.92 -4.84
CA GLN A 149 8.11 -10.35 -5.21
C GLN A 149 7.42 -9.28 -6.07
N PHE A 150 7.62 -8.02 -5.74
CA PHE A 150 7.23 -6.85 -6.52
C PHE A 150 8.21 -5.70 -6.25
N ARG A 151 8.24 -4.72 -7.12
CA ARG A 151 9.15 -3.57 -7.04
C ARG A 151 8.37 -2.26 -7.19
N THR A 152 8.98 -1.17 -6.76
CA THR A 152 8.49 0.17 -7.09
C THR A 152 8.39 0.33 -8.61
N GLY A 153 7.23 0.76 -9.08
CA GLY A 153 6.89 0.87 -10.50
C GLY A 153 6.09 -0.32 -11.05
N ASP A 154 6.03 -1.46 -10.35
CA ASP A 154 5.23 -2.60 -10.79
C ASP A 154 3.74 -2.30 -10.68
N THR A 155 2.98 -2.80 -11.66
CA THR A 155 1.53 -2.79 -11.63
C THR A 155 1.02 -4.11 -11.07
N VAL A 156 0.22 -4.01 -10.00
CA VAL A 156 -0.27 -5.15 -9.24
C VAL A 156 -1.78 -5.09 -9.04
N LEU A 157 -2.40 -6.27 -8.95
CA LEU A 157 -3.76 -6.44 -8.45
C LEU A 157 -3.68 -7.15 -7.10
N ILE A 158 -4.27 -6.55 -6.08
CA ILE A 158 -4.21 -7.01 -4.69
C ILE A 158 -5.57 -7.60 -4.31
N ASP A 159 -5.57 -8.83 -3.79
CA ASP A 159 -6.79 -9.55 -3.36
C ASP A 159 -7.89 -9.57 -4.44
N GLY A 160 -7.53 -9.54 -5.72
CA GLY A 160 -8.47 -9.52 -6.84
C GLY A 160 -9.30 -8.23 -6.99
N LYS A 161 -9.04 -7.19 -6.20
CA LYS A 161 -9.88 -5.97 -6.13
C LYS A 161 -9.12 -4.69 -6.42
N ASP A 162 -8.00 -4.49 -5.76
CA ASP A 162 -7.27 -3.21 -5.78
C ASP A 162 -6.19 -3.24 -6.86
N TYR A 163 -6.48 -2.60 -7.99
CA TYR A 163 -5.55 -2.48 -9.11
C TYR A 163 -4.77 -1.17 -9.03
N GLY A 164 -3.44 -1.25 -9.05
CA GLY A 164 -2.62 -0.06 -8.96
C GLY A 164 -1.14 -0.28 -9.23
N THR A 165 -0.37 0.78 -9.13
CA THR A 165 1.09 0.76 -9.30
C THR A 165 1.76 0.96 -7.94
N VAL A 166 2.77 0.15 -7.62
CA VAL A 166 3.59 0.30 -6.42
C VAL A 166 4.36 1.61 -6.52
N GLU A 167 4.00 2.60 -5.70
CA GLU A 167 4.62 3.93 -5.71
C GLU A 167 5.86 3.96 -4.83
N ASP A 168 5.80 3.32 -3.66
CA ASP A 168 6.91 3.29 -2.71
C ASP A 168 6.83 2.06 -1.79
N ILE A 169 7.99 1.59 -1.33
CA ILE A 169 8.12 0.53 -0.33
C ILE A 169 9.00 1.07 0.79
N THR A 170 8.37 1.42 1.91
CA THR A 170 9.07 1.90 3.10
C THR A 170 9.38 0.74 4.04
N ILE A 171 10.09 1.04 5.14
CA ILE A 171 10.45 0.02 6.14
C ILE A 171 9.21 -0.61 6.78
N THR A 172 8.11 0.14 6.96
CA THR A 172 6.93 -0.32 7.70
C THR A 172 5.69 -0.52 6.86
N HIS A 173 5.61 0.07 5.68
CA HIS A 173 4.44 0.02 4.81
C HIS A 173 4.80 0.15 3.34
N SER A 174 3.95 -0.38 2.48
CA SER A 174 3.98 -0.20 1.03
C SER A 174 2.87 0.75 0.60
N VAL A 175 3.16 1.58 -0.40
CA VAL A 175 2.23 2.58 -0.95
C VAL A 175 1.89 2.20 -2.38
N ILE A 176 0.61 1.96 -2.65
CA ILE A 176 0.09 1.61 -3.95
C ILE A 176 -0.76 2.77 -4.48
N LYS A 177 -0.41 3.28 -5.64
CA LYS A 177 -1.22 4.28 -6.34
C LYS A 177 -2.27 3.57 -7.17
N LEU A 178 -3.54 3.71 -6.78
CA LEU A 178 -4.68 3.15 -7.51
C LEU A 178 -4.95 3.93 -8.81
N TRP A 179 -5.77 3.35 -9.68
CA TRP A 179 -6.15 3.94 -10.98
C TRP A 179 -6.85 5.30 -10.84
N ASP A 180 -7.57 5.54 -9.72
CA ASP A 180 -8.28 6.78 -9.39
C ASP A 180 -7.40 7.82 -8.65
N TRP A 181 -6.07 7.61 -8.66
CA TRP A 181 -5.05 8.44 -8.02
C TRP A 181 -5.05 8.42 -6.48
N LYS A 182 -5.88 7.60 -5.84
CA LYS A 182 -5.79 7.34 -4.41
C LYS A 182 -4.55 6.53 -4.08
N ARG A 183 -4.03 6.72 -2.87
CA ARG A 183 -2.92 5.92 -2.33
C ARG A 183 -3.46 4.96 -1.30
N LEU A 184 -3.33 3.69 -1.61
CA LEU A 184 -3.59 2.60 -0.68
C LEU A 184 -2.30 2.33 0.10
N ILE A 185 -2.33 2.56 1.41
CA ILE A 185 -1.19 2.35 2.30
C ILE A 185 -1.44 1.07 3.07
N ILE A 186 -0.56 0.08 2.86
CA ILE A 186 -0.69 -1.24 3.46
C ILE A 186 0.54 -1.50 4.34
N PRO A 187 0.38 -1.84 5.64
CA PRO A 187 1.48 -2.31 6.47
C PRO A 187 2.17 -3.53 5.83
N ASN A 188 3.51 -3.57 5.86
CA ASN A 188 4.28 -4.60 5.16
C ASN A 188 3.94 -6.02 5.61
N GLY A 189 3.67 -6.23 6.91
CA GLY A 189 3.24 -7.53 7.42
C GLY A 189 1.93 -8.01 6.81
N LYS A 190 0.98 -7.10 6.57
CA LYS A 190 -0.25 -7.42 5.86
C LYS A 190 -0.01 -7.61 4.36
N MET A 191 0.86 -6.80 3.77
CA MET A 191 1.17 -6.86 2.33
C MET A 191 1.81 -8.19 1.94
N LEU A 192 2.71 -8.73 2.77
CA LEU A 192 3.38 -10.00 2.55
C LEU A 192 2.41 -11.20 2.53
N ASN A 193 1.29 -11.09 3.26
CA ASN A 193 0.27 -12.14 3.36
C ASN A 193 -0.89 -11.98 2.36
N LYS A 194 -0.82 -10.99 1.45
CA LYS A 194 -1.85 -10.76 0.44
C LYS A 194 -1.56 -11.53 -0.84
N GLU A 195 -2.63 -11.94 -1.51
CA GLU A 195 -2.54 -12.46 -2.87
C GLU A 195 -2.24 -11.31 -3.84
N LEU A 196 -1.16 -11.46 -4.59
CA LEU A 196 -0.69 -10.47 -5.54
C LEU A 196 -0.60 -11.05 -6.94
N VAL A 197 -1.32 -10.45 -7.89
CA VAL A 197 -1.11 -10.69 -9.31
C VAL A 197 -0.27 -9.54 -9.86
N SER A 198 0.95 -9.84 -10.28
CA SER A 198 1.83 -8.84 -10.89
C SER A 198 1.72 -8.87 -12.41
N TYR A 199 1.54 -7.69 -12.98
CA TYR A 199 1.41 -7.50 -14.43
C TYR A 199 2.73 -7.12 -15.11
N THR A 200 3.79 -6.83 -14.34
CA THR A 200 5.04 -6.24 -14.88
C THR A 200 6.32 -6.89 -14.37
N THR A 201 6.24 -7.97 -13.59
CA THR A 201 7.41 -8.57 -12.92
C THR A 201 8.53 -9.03 -13.89
N LYS A 202 8.17 -9.61 -15.04
CA LYS A 202 9.15 -10.11 -16.04
C LYS A 202 9.14 -9.28 -17.31
N ASP A 203 7.96 -9.05 -17.86
CA ASP A 203 7.75 -8.17 -19.01
C ASP A 203 6.44 -7.41 -18.84
N SER A 204 6.25 -6.37 -19.64
CA SER A 204 5.05 -5.53 -19.58
C SER A 204 3.96 -5.92 -20.56
N TYR A 205 4.20 -6.93 -21.40
CA TYR A 205 3.24 -7.37 -22.39
C TYR A 205 2.07 -8.11 -21.72
N ILE A 206 0.85 -7.70 -22.05
CA ILE A 206 -0.37 -8.27 -21.49
C ILE A 206 -1.27 -8.75 -22.59
N TRP A 207 -1.79 -9.95 -22.43
CA TRP A 207 -2.85 -10.51 -23.26
C TRP A 207 -4.18 -9.97 -22.76
N ALA A 208 -4.69 -8.92 -23.40
CA ALA A 208 -5.93 -8.25 -23.06
C ALA A 208 -7.12 -8.95 -23.73
N SER A 209 -8.10 -9.38 -22.97
CA SER A 209 -9.35 -9.97 -23.47
C SER A 209 -10.50 -9.01 -23.30
N THR A 210 -11.32 -8.89 -24.36
CA THR A 210 -12.62 -8.21 -24.32
C THR A 210 -13.71 -9.25 -24.52
N GLU A 211 -14.61 -9.33 -23.56
CA GLU A 211 -15.71 -10.25 -23.49
C GLU A 211 -16.99 -9.58 -24.01
N PHE A 212 -17.77 -10.31 -24.81
CA PHE A 212 -19.06 -9.86 -25.33
C PHE A 212 -19.93 -11.07 -25.69
N TRP A 213 -21.22 -10.82 -25.87
CA TRP A 213 -22.22 -11.85 -26.21
C TRP A 213 -22.87 -11.53 -27.53
N VAL A 214 -23.27 -12.57 -28.27
CA VAL A 214 -24.07 -12.47 -29.48
C VAL A 214 -25.20 -13.49 -29.45
N ALA A 215 -26.29 -13.20 -30.12
CA ALA A 215 -27.44 -14.10 -30.21
C ALA A 215 -27.07 -15.39 -30.99
N TYR A 216 -27.82 -16.48 -30.76
CA TYR A 216 -27.57 -17.78 -31.36
C TYR A 216 -27.77 -17.82 -32.88
N ASP A 217 -28.57 -16.92 -33.45
CA ASP A 217 -28.82 -16.76 -34.87
C ASP A 217 -27.71 -15.98 -35.58
N SER A 218 -26.70 -15.51 -34.83
CA SER A 218 -25.60 -14.72 -35.40
C SER A 218 -24.63 -15.60 -36.21
N ASP A 219 -24.19 -15.12 -37.36
CA ASP A 219 -23.09 -15.71 -38.09
C ASP A 219 -21.76 -15.51 -37.37
N ILE A 220 -21.25 -16.57 -36.74
CA ILE A 220 -20.05 -16.56 -35.93
C ILE A 220 -18.78 -16.23 -36.73
N ASP A 221 -18.71 -16.59 -37.99
CA ASP A 221 -17.55 -16.27 -38.82
C ASP A 221 -17.52 -14.80 -39.17
N LYS A 222 -18.67 -14.19 -39.39
CA LYS A 222 -18.83 -12.74 -39.57
C LYS A 222 -18.51 -12.00 -38.26
N VAL A 223 -19.00 -12.46 -37.12
CA VAL A 223 -18.65 -11.92 -35.76
C VAL A 223 -17.13 -11.96 -35.55
N ARG A 224 -16.50 -13.10 -35.88
CA ARG A 224 -15.05 -13.29 -35.78
C ARG A 224 -14.27 -12.24 -36.57
N SER A 225 -14.65 -12.06 -37.87
CA SER A 225 -13.96 -11.10 -38.74
C SER A 225 -14.09 -9.68 -38.21
N ILE A 226 -15.29 -9.27 -37.81
CA ILE A 226 -15.56 -7.94 -37.22
C ILE A 226 -14.74 -7.73 -35.96
N ALA A 227 -14.73 -8.71 -35.03
CA ALA A 227 -14.03 -8.60 -33.75
C ALA A 227 -12.50 -8.50 -33.93
N ILE A 228 -11.92 -9.28 -34.86
CA ILE A 228 -10.49 -9.24 -35.17
C ILE A 228 -10.12 -7.92 -35.83
N ASP A 229 -10.92 -7.42 -36.78
CA ASP A 229 -10.67 -6.16 -37.48
C ASP A 229 -10.73 -4.97 -36.50
N VAL A 230 -11.75 -4.92 -35.65
CA VAL A 230 -11.89 -3.90 -34.61
C VAL A 230 -10.69 -3.89 -33.66
N ALA A 231 -10.23 -5.06 -33.20
CA ALA A 231 -9.10 -5.16 -32.31
C ALA A 231 -7.78 -4.79 -33.01
N SER A 232 -7.66 -5.11 -34.30
CA SER A 232 -6.49 -4.79 -35.12
C SER A 232 -6.35 -3.29 -35.41
N ASP A 233 -7.48 -2.57 -35.49
CA ASP A 233 -7.53 -1.11 -35.70
C ASP A 233 -7.28 -0.31 -34.41
N SER A 234 -7.05 -0.96 -33.29
CA SER A 234 -6.79 -0.25 -32.05
C SER A 234 -5.34 0.25 -31.96
N LYS A 235 -5.18 1.55 -31.66
CA LYS A 235 -3.85 2.15 -31.45
C LYS A 235 -3.09 1.62 -30.23
N TYR A 236 -3.76 0.88 -29.36
CA TYR A 236 -3.19 0.28 -28.16
C TYR A 236 -2.71 -1.16 -28.40
N LEU A 237 -2.89 -1.69 -29.61
CA LEU A 237 -2.42 -3.01 -29.99
C LEU A 237 -0.88 -3.05 -30.01
N ALA A 238 -0.28 -4.08 -29.43
CA ALA A 238 1.10 -4.44 -29.67
C ALA A 238 1.20 -5.27 -30.96
N THR A 239 2.03 -4.83 -31.90
CA THR A 239 2.22 -5.47 -33.24
C THR A 239 2.96 -6.81 -33.18
N ARG A 240 2.81 -7.59 -32.11
CA ARG A 240 3.51 -8.87 -31.92
C ARG A 240 2.79 -10.03 -32.60
N GLU A 241 1.47 -10.06 -32.50
CA GLU A 241 0.62 -11.14 -33.02
C GLU A 241 -0.74 -10.57 -33.40
N ARG A 242 -1.43 -11.14 -34.37
CA ARG A 242 -2.81 -10.75 -34.71
C ARG A 242 -3.75 -11.06 -33.56
N PRO A 243 -4.79 -10.23 -33.34
CA PRO A 243 -5.85 -10.54 -32.40
C PRO A 243 -6.48 -11.89 -32.66
N LYS A 244 -6.90 -12.59 -31.60
CA LYS A 244 -7.55 -13.89 -31.69
C LYS A 244 -8.97 -13.77 -31.18
N PHE A 245 -9.84 -14.58 -31.77
CA PHE A 245 -11.24 -14.68 -31.39
C PHE A 245 -11.55 -16.11 -30.95
N TRP A 246 -12.31 -16.24 -29.87
CA TRP A 246 -12.78 -17.50 -29.35
C TRP A 246 -14.25 -17.43 -28.94
N VAL A 247 -15.00 -18.52 -29.18
CA VAL A 247 -16.25 -18.81 -28.51
C VAL A 247 -15.91 -19.47 -27.19
N MET A 248 -16.30 -18.86 -26.07
CA MET A 248 -15.92 -19.32 -24.73
C MET A 248 -16.99 -20.19 -24.07
N ALA A 249 -18.25 -19.88 -24.30
CA ALA A 249 -19.37 -20.63 -23.74
C ALA A 249 -20.64 -20.44 -24.58
N LEU A 250 -21.53 -21.42 -24.45
CA LEU A 250 -22.90 -21.37 -24.96
C LEU A 250 -23.80 -21.21 -23.72
N GLU A 251 -24.22 -19.96 -23.46
CA GLU A 251 -25.01 -19.61 -22.28
C GLU A 251 -26.50 -19.48 -22.67
N LYS A 252 -27.40 -19.46 -21.67
CA LYS A 252 -28.88 -19.35 -21.95
C LYS A 252 -29.25 -18.07 -22.71
N GLU A 253 -28.49 -17.01 -22.51
CA GLU A 253 -28.74 -15.67 -23.03
C GLU A 253 -28.05 -15.40 -24.37
N GLY A 254 -27.13 -16.29 -24.79
CA GLY A 254 -26.40 -16.12 -26.04
C GLY A 254 -25.03 -16.80 -26.03
N ILE A 255 -24.30 -16.58 -27.10
CA ILE A 255 -22.97 -17.11 -27.33
C ILE A 255 -21.95 -16.13 -26.74
N LYS A 256 -21.20 -16.59 -25.73
CA LYS A 256 -20.12 -15.83 -25.10
C LYS A 256 -18.86 -15.88 -25.95
N CYS A 257 -18.39 -14.73 -26.36
CA CYS A 257 -17.22 -14.56 -27.22
C CYS A 257 -16.13 -13.73 -26.55
N TRP A 258 -14.89 -14.07 -26.83
CA TRP A 258 -13.73 -13.26 -26.48
C TRP A 258 -12.97 -12.84 -27.73
N VAL A 259 -12.56 -11.56 -27.74
CA VAL A 259 -11.52 -11.07 -28.63
C VAL A 259 -10.32 -10.66 -27.81
N CYS A 260 -9.16 -11.20 -28.14
CA CYS A 260 -7.94 -11.06 -27.36
C CYS A 260 -6.82 -10.50 -28.21
N ALA A 261 -6.03 -9.61 -27.61
CA ALA A 261 -4.92 -8.97 -28.29
C ALA A 261 -3.78 -8.62 -27.31
N TRP A 262 -2.55 -8.62 -27.80
CA TRP A 262 -1.39 -8.20 -27.03
C TRP A 262 -1.32 -6.69 -26.89
N THR A 263 -0.93 -6.21 -25.71
CA THR A 263 -0.67 -4.81 -25.40
C THR A 263 0.71 -4.66 -24.76
N LYS A 264 1.29 -3.46 -24.87
CA LYS A 264 2.64 -3.18 -24.39
C LYS A 264 2.71 -2.89 -22.88
N SER A 265 1.58 -2.56 -22.28
CA SER A 265 1.52 -2.18 -20.86
C SER A 265 0.14 -2.48 -20.27
N PRO A 266 0.04 -2.57 -18.93
CA PRO A 266 -1.24 -2.66 -18.22
C PRO A 266 -2.20 -1.51 -18.55
N THR A 267 -1.67 -0.32 -18.73
CA THR A 267 -2.45 0.87 -19.12
C THR A 267 -3.02 0.74 -20.51
N ASP A 268 -2.21 0.27 -21.47
CA ASP A 268 -2.69 0.03 -22.84
C ASP A 268 -3.74 -1.08 -22.88
N SER A 269 -3.61 -2.11 -22.04
CA SER A 269 -4.62 -3.17 -21.89
C SER A 269 -5.97 -2.62 -21.47
N TRP A 270 -6.00 -1.69 -20.54
CA TRP A 270 -7.21 -1.01 -20.13
C TRP A 270 -7.85 -0.21 -21.27
N TYR A 271 -7.05 0.61 -21.97
CA TYR A 271 -7.54 1.41 -23.08
C TYR A 271 -7.94 0.57 -24.30
N LEU A 272 -7.24 -0.51 -24.59
CA LEU A 272 -7.61 -1.44 -25.66
C LEU A 272 -8.99 -2.04 -25.42
N LYS A 273 -9.27 -2.50 -24.20
CA LYS A 273 -10.60 -3.05 -23.85
C LYS A 273 -11.72 -2.04 -24.04
N ILE A 274 -11.49 -0.77 -23.71
CA ILE A 274 -12.47 0.30 -23.90
C ILE A 274 -12.68 0.59 -25.39
N ASP A 275 -11.58 0.77 -26.14
CA ASP A 275 -11.61 1.09 -27.58
C ASP A 275 -12.31 -0.02 -28.37
N VAL A 276 -11.94 -1.28 -28.09
CA VAL A 276 -12.57 -2.44 -28.73
C VAL A 276 -14.06 -2.52 -28.42
N ARG A 277 -14.48 -2.35 -27.15
CA ARG A 277 -15.91 -2.38 -26.79
C ARG A 277 -16.70 -1.29 -27.53
N GLN A 278 -16.19 -0.07 -27.60
CA GLN A 278 -16.85 1.04 -28.26
C GLN A 278 -16.97 0.85 -29.76
N LYS A 279 -15.92 0.36 -30.42
CA LYS A 279 -15.94 0.10 -31.86
C LYS A 279 -16.77 -1.14 -32.20
N LEU A 280 -16.65 -2.19 -31.37
CA LEU A 280 -17.33 -3.46 -31.60
C LEU A 280 -18.85 -3.29 -31.54
N ILE A 281 -19.41 -2.57 -30.56
CA ILE A 281 -20.85 -2.35 -30.46
C ILE A 281 -21.39 -1.66 -31.74
N LYS A 282 -20.66 -0.65 -32.24
CA LYS A 282 -21.06 0.03 -33.49
C LYS A 282 -21.03 -0.92 -34.70
N LYS A 283 -19.96 -1.68 -34.84
CA LYS A 283 -19.81 -2.62 -35.97
C LYS A 283 -20.81 -3.76 -35.93
N LEU A 284 -21.12 -4.30 -34.77
CA LEU A 284 -22.16 -5.32 -34.62
C LEU A 284 -23.54 -4.76 -34.99
N GLN A 285 -23.88 -3.54 -34.55
CA GLN A 285 -25.13 -2.86 -34.92
C GLN A 285 -25.24 -2.57 -36.43
N GLU A 286 -24.16 -2.08 -37.06
CA GLU A 286 -24.10 -1.83 -38.51
C GLU A 286 -24.39 -3.12 -39.33
N HIS A 287 -24.07 -4.28 -38.78
CA HIS A 287 -24.30 -5.58 -39.45
C HIS A 287 -25.54 -6.32 -38.94
N GLY A 288 -26.37 -5.67 -38.11
CA GLY A 288 -27.61 -6.25 -37.61
C GLY A 288 -27.41 -7.40 -36.59
N ILE A 289 -26.19 -7.53 -36.03
CA ILE A 289 -25.88 -8.59 -35.04
C ILE A 289 -26.31 -8.09 -33.67
N GLN A 290 -27.21 -8.84 -33.02
CA GLN A 290 -27.72 -8.52 -31.69
C GLN A 290 -26.91 -9.21 -30.59
N PRO A 291 -26.79 -8.62 -29.40
CA PRO A 291 -26.03 -9.21 -28.28
C PRO A 291 -26.71 -10.42 -27.65
N HIS A 292 -28.04 -10.42 -27.57
CA HIS A 292 -28.88 -11.53 -27.08
C HIS A 292 -30.32 -11.31 -27.53
N ALA A 293 -31.07 -12.39 -27.61
CA ALA A 293 -32.50 -12.37 -27.90
C ALA A 293 -33.25 -13.25 -26.91
N TYR A 294 -34.30 -12.71 -26.32
CA TYR A 294 -35.26 -13.51 -25.52
C TYR A 294 -36.47 -13.86 -26.38
N PHE A 295 -36.71 -15.14 -26.56
CA PHE A 295 -37.94 -15.65 -27.15
C PHE A 295 -38.95 -15.89 -26.01
N ILE A 296 -39.95 -15.02 -25.88
CA ILE A 296 -41.05 -15.21 -24.95
C ILE A 296 -42.17 -15.91 -25.69
N ASN A 297 -42.32 -17.23 -25.50
CA ASN A 297 -43.50 -17.94 -25.99
C ASN A 297 -44.65 -17.65 -25.02
N ASN A 298 -45.59 -16.80 -25.45
CA ASN A 298 -46.84 -16.62 -24.72
C ASN A 298 -47.64 -17.92 -24.79
N ALA A 299 -47.91 -18.52 -23.66
CA ALA A 299 -48.71 -19.75 -23.56
C ALA A 299 -50.14 -19.63 -24.13
N SER A 300 -50.58 -18.41 -24.52
CA SER A 300 -51.85 -18.16 -25.21
C SER A 300 -51.88 -18.71 -26.66
N ASP A 301 -50.76 -18.96 -27.29
CA ASP A 301 -50.73 -19.48 -28.67
C ASP A 301 -50.88 -20.99 -28.72
N ILE A 302 -50.65 -21.69 -27.62
CA ILE A 302 -50.78 -23.15 -27.53
C ILE A 302 -52.26 -23.62 -27.42
N SER A 303 -53.16 -22.71 -27.06
CA SER A 303 -54.59 -23.05 -26.90
C SER A 303 -55.38 -23.01 -28.22
N ASN A 304 -54.80 -22.52 -29.33
CA ASN A 304 -55.50 -22.42 -30.61
C ASN A 304 -55.19 -23.52 -31.63
N GLU A 305 -54.14 -24.30 -31.41
CA GLU A 305 -53.81 -25.44 -32.31
C GLU A 305 -54.46 -26.76 -31.94
N GLY A 306 -55.12 -26.84 -30.75
CA GLY A 306 -55.75 -28.09 -30.26
C GLY A 306 -57.24 -28.27 -30.58
N GLN A 307 -57.86 -27.40 -31.40
CA GLN A 307 -59.33 -27.44 -31.66
C GLN A 307 -59.72 -27.76 -33.08
N HIS A 308 -58.84 -28.14 -33.95
CA HIS A 308 -59.22 -28.70 -35.26
C HIS A 308 -58.58 -30.09 -35.39
N ASP A 309 -59.43 -31.11 -35.07
CA ASP A 309 -59.55 -32.42 -35.68
C ASP A 309 -60.19 -33.41 -34.72
N VAL A 310 -61.51 -33.31 -34.55
CA VAL A 310 -62.38 -34.46 -34.20
C VAL A 310 -63.68 -34.28 -34.95
N TYR A 311 -63.73 -34.85 -36.20
CA TYR A 311 -64.90 -35.41 -36.80
C TYR A 311 -64.45 -36.51 -37.77
#